data_f113705fb2d5300e5251eebb0c968264
#
_entry.id   f113705fb2d5300e5251eebb0c968264
#
_cell.length_a   1.000
_cell.length_b   1.000
_cell.length_c   1.000
_cell.angle_alpha   90.00
_cell.angle_beta   90.00
_cell.angle_gamma   90.00
#
_symmetry.space_group_name_H-M   'P 1'
#
loop_
_entity.id
_entity.type
_entity.pdbx_description
1 polymer ?
#
loop_
_entity_poly.entity_id
_entity_poly.type
_entity_poly.pdbx_seq_one_letter_code
_entity_poly.pdbx_strand_id
1 'polypeptide(L)'
;MSLWRRLFGGGAPEPEPPETRDSAPPEPEIELRAPDDPELILERLGDDPSARVVDTEVLAQIERLRQQGREARAIDLVRRVLAHHPERLVLHQRVAELLASRGDDEGAGRLLTPFLDSTDAPLELWMLGAEIAERRGDETGALALYERVMARDLDYPRARARVRRLREGERKQADVGATLMADGALTRGRYRVERELGRGGAGTVFLAEDLSLGRKVALKVYHRRGRSERVRLLVEARTPARLQHPGIVRVFDIDETLAAIAMERVLGGSVRQEIDKGALPAARVLRWLLTGAEALAHVHAADVVHRDIKPSNMLLRADDRVVLTDFGVACEPGHVAPSAAAEGTLKYMAPEQRAAAPADLPMDVHAFGVAAREILEHVSTERPEVLDELVGACLRVDPKRRPDARWLVETLSPLAGPLPAG
;
A
#
# COMPACT_ATOMS: atom_id res chain seq x y z
N MET A 1 -4.68 -23.88 13.91
CA MET A 1 -3.62 -22.89 14.21
C MET A 1 -3.10 -22.39 12.90
N SER A 2 -3.24 -21.08 12.64
CA SER A 2 -2.86 -20.45 11.38
C SER A 2 -1.38 -20.67 11.07
N LEU A 3 -1.10 -20.87 9.80
CA LEU A 3 0.23 -21.13 9.23
C LEU A 3 1.21 -19.97 9.49
N TRP A 4 0.67 -18.75 9.67
CA TRP A 4 1.41 -17.52 9.96
C TRP A 4 2.06 -17.50 11.35
N ARG A 5 1.39 -18.04 12.37
CA ARG A 5 1.98 -18.13 13.72
C ARG A 5 3.27 -18.95 13.79
N ARG A 6 3.42 -19.92 12.89
CA ARG A 6 4.64 -20.76 12.84
C ARG A 6 5.84 -20.08 12.18
N LEU A 7 5.61 -19.02 11.40
CA LEU A 7 6.67 -18.34 10.64
C LEU A 7 7.17 -17.04 11.28
N PHE A 8 6.31 -16.37 12.05
CA PHE A 8 6.60 -15.06 12.60
C PHE A 8 6.42 -14.96 14.10
N GLY A 9 6.11 -16.09 14.76
CA GLY A 9 5.92 -16.16 16.20
C GLY A 9 7.24 -16.13 16.98
N GLY A 10 7.75 -14.93 17.20
CA GLY A 10 8.62 -14.64 18.34
C GLY A 10 7.72 -14.46 19.55
N GLY A 11 7.82 -15.35 20.55
CA GLY A 11 6.96 -15.38 21.72
C GLY A 11 6.98 -14.06 22.49
N ALA A 12 5.78 -13.54 22.72
CA ALA A 12 5.53 -12.66 23.83
C ALA A 12 5.38 -13.53 25.08
N PRO A 13 5.91 -13.12 26.26
CA PRO A 13 5.73 -13.85 27.50
C PRO A 13 4.23 -13.87 27.87
N GLU A 14 3.76 -15.02 28.33
CA GLU A 14 2.42 -15.15 28.92
C GLU A 14 2.26 -14.19 30.10
N PRO A 15 1.12 -13.52 30.25
CA PRO A 15 0.85 -12.71 31.43
C PRO A 15 0.60 -13.66 32.63
N GLU A 16 1.29 -13.38 33.73
CA GLU A 16 1.05 -14.01 35.02
C GLU A 16 -0.38 -13.76 35.51
N PRO A 17 -1.01 -14.71 36.22
CA PRO A 17 -2.36 -14.55 36.73
C PRO A 17 -2.42 -13.40 37.76
N PRO A 18 -3.51 -12.61 37.80
CA PRO A 18 -3.62 -11.48 38.72
C PRO A 18 -3.76 -11.96 40.16
N GLU A 19 -2.86 -11.45 41.04
CA GLU A 19 -3.05 -11.53 42.48
C GLU A 19 -4.32 -10.76 42.89
N THR A 20 -5.20 -11.46 43.57
CA THR A 20 -6.37 -10.89 44.21
C THR A 20 -5.97 -9.93 45.32
N ARG A 21 -6.12 -8.64 45.13
CA ARG A 21 -6.23 -7.66 46.23
C ARG A 21 -7.55 -6.96 46.14
N ASP A 22 -8.41 -7.31 47.08
CA ASP A 22 -9.59 -6.59 47.50
C ASP A 22 -9.19 -5.19 47.96
N SER A 23 -9.42 -4.17 47.10
CA SER A 23 -9.57 -2.79 47.53
C SER A 23 -10.34 -2.09 46.42
N ALA A 24 -11.51 -1.59 46.74
CA ALA A 24 -12.35 -0.78 45.85
C ALA A 24 -11.50 0.36 45.25
N PRO A 25 -11.68 0.68 43.96
CA PRO A 25 -11.01 1.81 43.37
C PRO A 25 -11.53 3.09 44.06
N PRO A 26 -10.66 4.08 44.33
CA PRO A 26 -11.10 5.37 44.80
C PRO A 26 -12.07 5.96 43.76
N GLU A 27 -13.17 6.54 44.26
CA GLU A 27 -14.09 7.33 43.43
C GLU A 27 -13.27 8.36 42.65
N PRO A 28 -13.54 8.57 41.36
CA PRO A 28 -12.81 9.59 40.60
C PRO A 28 -13.08 10.95 41.27
N GLU A 29 -12.03 11.57 41.78
CA GLU A 29 -12.08 12.98 42.19
C GLU A 29 -12.50 13.77 40.96
N ILE A 30 -13.73 14.32 41.01
CA ILE A 30 -14.21 15.30 40.03
C ILE A 30 -13.41 16.58 40.32
N GLU A 31 -12.24 16.72 39.72
CA GLU A 31 -11.57 18.01 39.63
C GLU A 31 -12.51 19.00 39.00
N LEU A 32 -12.97 20.00 39.79
CA LEU A 32 -13.68 21.16 39.29
C LEU A 32 -12.72 21.94 38.38
N ARG A 33 -12.75 21.61 37.09
CA ARG A 33 -11.94 22.28 36.08
C ARG A 33 -12.31 23.75 35.99
N ALA A 34 -11.32 24.63 36.11
CA ALA A 34 -11.50 26.07 36.02
C ALA A 34 -12.12 26.46 34.66
N PRO A 35 -12.92 27.54 34.57
CA PRO A 35 -13.51 27.97 33.30
C PRO A 35 -12.51 28.28 32.19
N ASP A 36 -11.23 28.46 32.50
CA ASP A 36 -10.10 28.70 31.58
C ASP A 36 -9.26 27.45 31.31
N ASP A 37 -9.74 26.26 31.66
CA ASP A 37 -9.04 25.01 31.37
C ASP A 37 -8.97 24.80 29.84
N PRO A 38 -7.75 24.70 29.27
CA PRO A 38 -7.55 24.54 27.82
C PRO A 38 -8.23 23.29 27.25
N GLU A 39 -8.36 22.22 28.06
CA GLU A 39 -9.05 21.00 27.64
C GLU A 39 -10.54 21.22 27.47
N LEU A 40 -11.17 21.87 28.45
CA LEU A 40 -12.62 22.18 28.43
C LEU A 40 -12.99 23.10 27.26
N ILE A 41 -12.11 24.06 26.93
CA ILE A 41 -12.30 24.95 25.78
C ILE A 41 -12.31 24.15 24.49
N LEU A 42 -11.30 23.27 24.27
CA LEU A 42 -11.20 22.45 23.07
C LEU A 42 -12.32 21.40 22.99
N GLU A 43 -12.76 20.82 24.11
CA GLU A 43 -13.90 19.90 24.16
C GLU A 43 -15.18 20.60 23.67
N ARG A 44 -15.49 21.79 24.19
CA ARG A 44 -16.65 22.56 23.73
C ARG A 44 -16.62 22.87 22.24
N LEU A 45 -15.46 23.26 21.72
CA LEU A 45 -15.29 23.52 20.29
C LEU A 45 -15.44 22.27 19.43
N GLY A 46 -15.03 21.10 19.96
CA GLY A 46 -15.15 19.82 19.26
C GLY A 46 -16.55 19.19 19.34
N ASP A 47 -17.35 19.57 20.34
CA ASP A 47 -18.70 19.02 20.56
C ASP A 47 -19.80 19.87 19.91
N ASP A 48 -19.53 21.13 19.57
CA ASP A 48 -20.48 22.06 18.93
C ASP A 48 -20.07 22.37 17.48
N PRO A 49 -20.72 21.76 16.47
CA PRO A 49 -20.45 22.03 15.05
C PRO A 49 -20.68 23.48 14.63
N SER A 50 -21.46 24.25 15.41
CA SER A 50 -21.76 25.65 15.13
C SER A 50 -20.80 26.61 15.81
N ALA A 51 -19.89 26.12 16.65
CA ALA A 51 -18.95 26.94 17.40
C ALA A 51 -18.08 27.80 16.48
N ARG A 52 -17.90 29.05 16.81
CA ARG A 52 -16.96 29.92 16.13
C ARG A 52 -15.54 29.55 16.50
N VAL A 53 -14.82 28.87 15.57
CA VAL A 53 -13.43 28.50 15.75
C VAL A 53 -12.52 29.65 15.32
N VAL A 54 -11.66 30.10 16.23
CA VAL A 54 -10.60 31.09 15.96
C VAL A 54 -9.25 30.37 16.08
N ASP A 55 -8.52 30.24 14.97
CA ASP A 55 -7.30 29.43 14.89
C ASP A 55 -6.27 29.81 15.95
N THR A 56 -6.07 31.12 16.19
CA THR A 56 -5.11 31.62 17.21
C THR A 56 -5.48 31.22 18.64
N GLU A 57 -6.78 31.15 18.97
CA GLU A 57 -7.25 30.69 20.28
C GLU A 57 -7.01 29.18 20.43
N VAL A 58 -7.35 28.39 19.42
CA VAL A 58 -7.11 26.93 19.43
C VAL A 58 -5.61 26.65 19.55
N LEU A 59 -4.76 27.33 18.79
CA LEU A 59 -3.30 27.20 18.88
C LEU A 59 -2.77 27.52 20.28
N ALA A 60 -3.32 28.54 20.94
CA ALA A 60 -2.94 28.89 22.30
C ALA A 60 -3.30 27.76 23.29
N GLN A 61 -4.46 27.11 23.14
CA GLN A 61 -4.86 26.00 24.01
C GLN A 61 -4.00 24.75 23.75
N ILE A 62 -3.66 24.46 22.49
CA ILE A 62 -2.70 23.39 22.12
C ILE A 62 -1.37 23.62 22.86
N GLU A 63 -0.84 24.84 22.81
CA GLU A 63 0.46 25.14 23.40
C GLU A 63 0.42 25.03 24.94
N ARG A 64 -0.68 25.44 25.59
CA ARG A 64 -0.89 25.25 27.03
C ARG A 64 -0.91 23.78 27.42
N LEU A 65 -1.65 22.94 26.70
CA LEU A 65 -1.69 21.49 26.96
C LEU A 65 -0.32 20.85 26.71
N ARG A 66 0.42 21.30 25.71
CA ARG A 66 1.79 20.84 25.43
C ARG A 66 2.74 21.14 26.59
N GLN A 67 2.68 22.35 27.15
CA GLN A 67 3.47 22.76 28.32
C GLN A 67 3.12 21.95 29.58
N GLN A 68 1.88 21.44 29.67
CA GLN A 68 1.43 20.55 30.73
C GLN A 68 1.78 19.07 30.48
N GLY A 69 2.49 18.73 29.38
CA GLY A 69 2.77 17.35 29.00
C GLY A 69 1.58 16.57 28.43
N ARG A 70 0.45 17.26 28.16
CA ARG A 70 -0.83 16.65 27.68
C ARG A 70 -1.01 16.75 26.18
N GLU A 71 0.07 16.64 25.41
CA GLU A 71 0.09 16.83 23.96
C GLU A 71 -0.79 15.82 23.21
N ALA A 72 -0.81 14.55 23.65
CA ALA A 72 -1.67 13.53 23.04
C ALA A 72 -3.15 13.93 23.13
N ARG A 73 -3.55 14.45 24.30
CA ARG A 73 -4.92 14.91 24.51
C ARG A 73 -5.27 16.12 23.64
N ALA A 74 -4.32 17.06 23.47
CA ALA A 74 -4.51 18.21 22.58
C ALA A 74 -4.76 17.74 21.12
N ILE A 75 -3.99 16.76 20.63
CA ILE A 75 -4.17 16.18 19.30
C ILE A 75 -5.58 15.60 19.14
N ASP A 76 -6.04 14.80 20.09
CA ASP A 76 -7.36 14.15 20.02
C ASP A 76 -8.51 15.18 20.04
N LEU A 77 -8.40 16.21 20.87
CA LEU A 77 -9.41 17.26 20.95
C LEU A 77 -9.48 18.10 19.67
N VAL A 78 -8.32 18.50 19.14
CA VAL A 78 -8.29 19.30 17.91
C VAL A 78 -8.74 18.49 16.70
N ARG A 79 -8.50 17.17 16.67
CA ARG A 79 -9.06 16.29 15.62
C ARG A 79 -10.60 16.30 15.64
N ARG A 80 -11.25 16.37 16.81
CA ARG A 80 -12.71 16.53 16.90
C ARG A 80 -13.16 17.89 16.34
N VAL A 81 -12.44 18.96 16.66
CA VAL A 81 -12.70 20.28 16.06
C VAL A 81 -12.59 20.23 14.54
N LEU A 82 -11.52 19.62 14.01
CA LEU A 82 -11.28 19.48 12.57
C LEU A 82 -12.31 18.59 11.85
N ALA A 83 -12.98 17.67 12.55
CA ALA A 83 -14.06 16.87 11.98
C ALA A 83 -15.26 17.75 11.57
N HIS A 84 -15.50 18.87 12.27
CA HIS A 84 -16.54 19.83 11.95
C HIS A 84 -16.04 21.01 11.11
N HIS A 85 -14.74 21.28 11.11
CA HIS A 85 -14.10 22.41 10.44
C HIS A 85 -12.92 21.95 9.55
N PRO A 86 -13.17 21.12 8.53
CA PRO A 86 -12.11 20.52 7.70
C PRO A 86 -11.33 21.53 6.85
N GLU A 87 -11.83 22.76 6.70
CA GLU A 87 -11.17 23.84 5.93
C GLU A 87 -10.05 24.54 6.72
N ARG A 88 -9.88 24.27 8.02
CA ARG A 88 -8.92 24.95 8.89
C ARG A 88 -7.49 24.45 8.69
N LEU A 89 -6.84 24.87 7.60
CA LEU A 89 -5.49 24.43 7.19
C LEU A 89 -4.44 24.62 8.28
N VAL A 90 -4.48 25.76 9.00
CA VAL A 90 -3.51 26.09 10.06
C VAL A 90 -3.54 25.06 11.20
N LEU A 91 -4.76 24.62 11.56
CA LEU A 91 -4.94 23.61 12.60
C LEU A 91 -4.50 22.22 12.13
N HIS A 92 -4.80 21.85 10.86
CA HIS A 92 -4.29 20.63 10.27
C HIS A 92 -2.77 20.59 10.27
N GLN A 93 -2.12 21.67 9.86
CA GLN A 93 -0.67 21.79 9.87
C GLN A 93 -0.12 21.60 11.29
N ARG A 94 -0.70 22.29 12.29
CA ARG A 94 -0.22 22.20 13.67
C ARG A 94 -0.36 20.79 14.26
N VAL A 95 -1.50 20.13 14.02
CA VAL A 95 -1.68 18.73 14.46
C VAL A 95 -0.70 17.78 13.74
N ALA A 96 -0.45 18.00 12.46
CA ALA A 96 0.52 17.21 11.71
C ALA A 96 1.95 17.38 12.25
N GLU A 97 2.36 18.60 12.61
CA GLU A 97 3.66 18.87 13.26
C GLU A 97 3.80 18.11 14.59
N LEU A 98 2.74 18.13 15.42
CA LEU A 98 2.74 17.41 16.69
C LEU A 98 2.81 15.90 16.52
N LEU A 99 2.05 15.34 15.58
CA LEU A 99 2.11 13.91 15.25
C LEU A 99 3.50 13.50 14.76
N ALA A 100 4.07 14.29 13.86
CA ALA A 100 5.40 14.06 13.31
C ALA A 100 6.49 14.15 14.39
N SER A 101 6.37 15.08 15.36
CA SER A 101 7.30 15.19 16.49
C SER A 101 7.26 13.97 17.42
N ARG A 102 6.14 13.26 17.45
CA ARG A 102 5.93 12.01 18.21
C ARG A 102 6.26 10.74 17.42
N GLY A 103 6.70 10.88 16.16
CA GLY A 103 7.02 9.76 15.28
C GLY A 103 5.82 9.16 14.56
N ASP A 104 4.61 9.73 14.69
CA ASP A 104 3.44 9.33 13.88
C ASP A 104 3.43 10.06 12.54
N ASP A 105 4.45 9.76 11.72
CA ASP A 105 4.58 10.35 10.38
C ASP A 105 3.45 9.89 9.44
N GLU A 106 2.86 8.71 9.70
CA GLU A 106 1.72 8.20 8.95
C GLU A 106 0.45 9.02 9.22
N GLY A 107 0.14 9.26 10.50
CA GLY A 107 -0.98 10.11 10.91
C GLY A 107 -0.83 11.55 10.44
N ALA A 108 0.38 12.10 10.52
CA ALA A 108 0.70 13.43 10.04
C ALA A 108 0.51 13.55 8.52
N GLY A 109 0.99 12.59 7.74
CA GLY A 109 0.84 12.57 6.29
C GLY A 109 -0.62 12.51 5.85
N ARG A 110 -1.45 11.65 6.48
CA ARG A 110 -2.89 11.56 6.18
C ARG A 110 -3.62 12.88 6.38
N LEU A 111 -3.27 13.64 7.43
CA LEU A 111 -3.89 14.94 7.70
C LEU A 111 -3.56 15.99 6.65
N LEU A 112 -2.37 15.95 6.07
CA LEU A 112 -1.92 16.96 5.10
C LEU A 112 -2.31 16.61 3.65
N THR A 113 -2.45 15.34 3.30
CA THR A 113 -2.72 14.87 1.94
C THR A 113 -3.79 15.67 1.20
N PRO A 114 -4.97 16.03 1.78
CA PRO A 114 -6.00 16.78 1.06
C PRO A 114 -5.57 18.17 0.60
N PHE A 115 -4.53 18.73 1.23
CA PHE A 115 -4.07 20.10 0.98
C PHE A 115 -2.79 20.17 0.15
N LEU A 116 -2.03 19.07 0.04
CA LEU A 116 -0.74 19.05 -0.64
C LEU A 116 -0.88 19.21 -2.16
N ASP A 117 -2.01 18.84 -2.74
CA ASP A 117 -2.26 18.94 -4.18
C ASP A 117 -2.66 20.35 -4.62
N SER A 118 -3.05 21.22 -3.70
CA SER A 118 -3.42 22.61 -4.03
C SER A 118 -2.21 23.39 -4.56
N THR A 119 -2.38 24.04 -5.71
CA THR A 119 -1.35 24.94 -6.27
C THR A 119 -1.10 26.17 -5.42
N ASP A 120 -2.05 26.55 -4.57
CA ASP A 120 -1.98 27.73 -3.72
C ASP A 120 -1.60 27.42 -2.26
N ALA A 121 -1.23 26.16 -1.97
CA ALA A 121 -0.82 25.75 -0.64
C ALA A 121 0.41 26.58 -0.18
N PRO A 122 0.50 26.94 1.12
CA PRO A 122 1.68 27.62 1.68
C PRO A 122 2.96 26.80 1.49
N LEU A 123 4.09 27.48 1.28
CA LEU A 123 5.39 26.81 1.12
C LEU A 123 5.76 25.95 2.34
N GLU A 124 5.42 26.41 3.53
CA GLU A 124 5.63 25.73 4.81
C GLU A 124 4.89 24.40 4.85
N LEU A 125 3.68 24.35 4.26
CA LEU A 125 2.89 23.11 4.19
C LEU A 125 3.53 22.08 3.27
N TRP A 126 3.96 22.48 2.08
CA TRP A 126 4.68 21.58 1.17
C TRP A 126 6.01 21.13 1.77
N MET A 127 6.71 22.02 2.47
CA MET A 127 7.96 21.69 3.15
C MET A 127 7.74 20.64 4.25
N LEU A 128 6.72 20.84 5.09
CA LEU A 128 6.33 19.88 6.13
C LEU A 128 5.90 18.54 5.53
N GLY A 129 5.06 18.57 4.50
CA GLY A 129 4.65 17.37 3.76
C GLY A 129 5.82 16.60 3.17
N ALA A 130 6.79 17.31 2.59
CA ALA A 130 8.01 16.72 2.05
C ALA A 130 8.89 16.08 3.14
N GLU A 131 9.07 16.75 4.28
CA GLU A 131 9.82 16.21 5.41
C GLU A 131 9.16 14.95 6.01
N ILE A 132 7.84 14.94 6.11
CA ILE A 132 7.07 13.76 6.55
C ILE A 132 7.21 12.62 5.54
N ALA A 133 7.04 12.90 4.23
CA ALA A 133 7.20 11.91 3.17
C ALA A 133 8.61 11.29 3.20
N GLU A 134 9.65 12.12 3.39
CA GLU A 134 11.03 11.67 3.51
C GLU A 134 11.25 10.74 4.71
N ARG A 135 10.68 11.05 5.91
CA ARG A 135 10.77 10.17 7.09
C ARG A 135 10.01 8.85 6.89
N ARG A 136 8.91 8.88 6.15
CA ARG A 136 8.16 7.67 5.75
C ARG A 136 8.89 6.84 4.69
N GLY A 137 9.99 7.36 4.14
CA GLY A 137 10.74 6.72 3.08
C GLY A 137 10.12 6.89 1.68
N ASP A 138 9.15 7.75 1.51
CA ASP A 138 8.59 8.15 0.21
C ASP A 138 9.46 9.26 -0.41
N GLU A 139 10.63 8.86 -0.93
CA GLU A 139 11.59 9.80 -1.52
C GLU A 139 11.05 10.49 -2.78
N THR A 140 10.22 9.78 -3.56
CA THR A 140 9.60 10.33 -4.78
C THR A 140 8.58 11.40 -4.44
N GLY A 141 7.68 11.12 -3.49
CA GLY A 141 6.72 12.10 -3.00
C GLY A 141 7.42 13.29 -2.33
N ALA A 142 8.46 13.04 -1.52
CA ALA A 142 9.25 14.09 -0.90
C ALA A 142 9.93 14.99 -1.95
N LEU A 143 10.55 14.38 -2.97
CA LEU A 143 11.22 15.12 -4.05
C LEU A 143 10.22 16.02 -4.80
N ALA A 144 9.05 15.48 -5.17
CA ALA A 144 8.02 16.24 -5.87
C ALA A 144 7.56 17.47 -5.06
N LEU A 145 7.37 17.32 -3.75
CA LEU A 145 6.98 18.43 -2.88
C LEU A 145 8.11 19.44 -2.69
N TYR A 146 9.36 19.02 -2.49
CA TYR A 146 10.51 19.94 -2.44
C TYR A 146 10.70 20.70 -3.75
N GLU A 147 10.46 20.07 -4.90
CA GLU A 147 10.51 20.72 -6.21
C GLU A 147 9.41 21.76 -6.39
N ARG A 148 8.20 21.52 -5.87
CA ARG A 148 7.13 22.55 -5.80
C ARG A 148 7.53 23.74 -4.95
N VAL A 149 8.18 23.51 -3.78
CA VAL A 149 8.73 24.59 -2.95
C VAL A 149 9.75 25.40 -3.76
N MET A 150 10.70 24.73 -4.41
CA MET A 150 11.74 25.40 -5.21
C MET A 150 11.20 26.11 -6.46
N ALA A 151 10.09 25.63 -7.04
CA ALA A 151 9.45 26.29 -8.17
C ALA A 151 8.87 27.67 -7.80
N ARG A 152 8.50 27.88 -6.53
CA ARG A 152 8.01 29.16 -6.00
C ARG A 152 9.11 30.02 -5.36
N ASP A 153 10.03 29.38 -4.66
CA ASP A 153 11.17 30.03 -3.99
C ASP A 153 12.42 29.16 -4.13
N LEU A 154 13.30 29.56 -5.06
CA LEU A 154 14.55 28.85 -5.36
C LEU A 154 15.54 28.83 -4.18
N ASP A 155 15.43 29.78 -3.28
CA ASP A 155 16.32 29.95 -2.13
C ASP A 155 15.68 29.52 -0.81
N TYR A 156 14.51 28.85 -0.87
CA TYR A 156 13.82 28.39 0.35
C TYR A 156 14.76 27.54 1.23
N PRO A 157 14.86 27.89 2.53
CA PRO A 157 15.81 27.22 3.42
C PRO A 157 15.67 25.70 3.40
N ARG A 158 16.79 25.01 3.22
CA ARG A 158 16.90 23.54 3.21
C ARG A 158 16.29 22.80 2.02
N ALA A 159 15.32 23.33 1.27
CA ALA A 159 14.69 22.63 0.15
C ALA A 159 15.72 22.25 -0.93
N ARG A 160 16.58 23.19 -1.34
CA ARG A 160 17.63 22.97 -2.33
C ARG A 160 18.61 21.85 -1.96
N ALA A 161 19.02 21.80 -0.69
CA ALA A 161 19.93 20.76 -0.20
C ALA A 161 19.25 19.38 -0.20
N ARG A 162 17.94 19.33 0.14
CA ARG A 162 17.15 18.09 0.14
C ARG A 162 16.95 17.57 -1.28
N VAL A 163 16.53 18.41 -2.23
CA VAL A 163 16.39 18.05 -3.65
C VAL A 163 17.71 17.51 -4.20
N ARG A 164 18.84 18.21 -3.94
CA ARG A 164 20.15 17.71 -4.39
C ARG A 164 20.46 16.33 -3.82
N ARG A 165 20.27 16.12 -2.52
CA ARG A 165 20.53 14.83 -1.85
C ARG A 165 19.66 13.71 -2.41
N LEU A 166 18.35 13.94 -2.58
CA LEU A 166 17.41 12.95 -3.12
C LEU A 166 17.73 12.62 -4.57
N ARG A 167 18.03 13.62 -5.41
CA ARG A 167 18.47 13.41 -6.81
C ARG A 167 19.81 12.69 -6.91
N GLU A 168 20.75 12.93 -5.99
CA GLU A 168 22.01 12.18 -5.91
C GLU A 168 21.75 10.72 -5.48
N GLY A 169 20.78 10.50 -4.59
CA GLY A 169 20.30 9.16 -4.24
C GLY A 169 19.70 8.43 -5.43
N GLU A 170 18.81 9.09 -6.19
CA GLU A 170 18.24 8.54 -7.44
C GLU A 170 19.32 8.23 -8.49
N ARG A 171 20.32 9.10 -8.66
CA ARG A 171 21.46 8.86 -9.56
C ARG A 171 22.30 7.67 -9.11
N LYS A 172 22.59 7.55 -7.81
CA LYS A 172 23.28 6.37 -7.26
C LYS A 172 22.49 5.09 -7.42
N GLN A 173 21.15 5.15 -7.30
CA GLN A 173 20.28 4.02 -7.55
C GLN A 173 20.23 3.65 -9.04
N ALA A 174 20.25 4.63 -9.94
CA ALA A 174 20.39 4.39 -11.38
C ALA A 174 21.77 3.79 -11.73
N ASP A 175 22.84 4.27 -11.06
CA ASP A 175 24.19 3.72 -11.21
C ASP A 175 24.32 2.29 -10.70
N VAL A 176 23.61 1.92 -9.61
CA VAL A 176 23.59 0.51 -9.16
C VAL A 176 22.97 -0.38 -10.22
N GLY A 177 21.88 0.04 -10.88
CA GLY A 177 21.32 -0.66 -12.02
C GLY A 177 22.29 -0.76 -13.21
N ALA A 178 22.98 0.32 -13.51
CA ALA A 178 24.02 0.36 -14.55
C ALA A 178 25.26 -0.49 -14.19
N THR A 179 25.69 -0.47 -12.92
CA THR A 179 26.78 -1.30 -12.41
C THR A 179 26.41 -2.78 -12.44
N LEU A 180 25.17 -3.13 -12.10
CA LEU A 180 24.66 -4.49 -12.19
C LEU A 180 24.63 -5.01 -13.64
N MET A 181 24.35 -4.10 -14.60
CA MET A 181 24.42 -4.42 -16.03
C MET A 181 25.86 -4.49 -16.56
N ALA A 182 26.78 -3.69 -16.00
CA ALA A 182 28.19 -3.64 -16.42
C ALA A 182 28.98 -4.86 -15.93
N ASP A 183 28.69 -5.36 -14.71
CA ASP A 183 29.38 -6.51 -14.12
C ASP A 183 28.77 -7.86 -14.54
N GLY A 184 27.54 -7.86 -15.09
CA GLY A 184 26.84 -9.03 -15.65
C GLY A 184 26.60 -10.19 -14.69
N ALA A 185 27.10 -10.14 -13.46
CA ALA A 185 26.99 -11.20 -12.48
C ALA A 185 26.49 -10.69 -11.13
N LEU A 186 25.35 -11.22 -10.67
CA LEU A 186 24.77 -10.97 -9.35
C LEU A 186 24.90 -12.21 -8.46
N THR A 187 24.81 -12.00 -7.15
CA THR A 187 24.79 -13.11 -6.16
C THR A 187 26.02 -14.03 -6.26
N ARG A 188 27.21 -13.47 -6.01
CA ARG A 188 28.48 -14.24 -6.08
C ARG A 188 28.68 -14.98 -7.41
N GLY A 189 28.18 -14.40 -8.52
CA GLY A 189 28.29 -14.98 -9.86
C GLY A 189 27.21 -16.01 -10.22
N ARG A 190 26.16 -16.19 -9.38
CA ARG A 190 25.09 -17.17 -9.68
C ARG A 190 24.11 -16.70 -10.75
N TYR A 191 23.71 -15.41 -10.74
CA TYR A 191 22.76 -14.88 -11.74
C TYR A 191 23.47 -13.94 -12.70
N ARG A 192 23.35 -14.21 -14.00
CA ARG A 192 23.80 -13.32 -15.07
C ARG A 192 22.62 -12.49 -15.53
N VAL A 193 22.66 -11.17 -15.30
CA VAL A 193 21.62 -10.25 -15.76
C VAL A 193 21.76 -10.04 -17.27
N GLU A 194 20.64 -10.08 -17.99
CA GLU A 194 20.59 -9.88 -19.44
C GLU A 194 19.95 -8.53 -19.82
N ARG A 195 18.79 -8.23 -19.26
CA ARG A 195 18.08 -6.98 -19.51
C ARG A 195 17.02 -6.73 -18.45
N GLU A 196 16.58 -5.48 -18.33
CA GLU A 196 15.43 -5.08 -17.51
C GLU A 196 14.13 -5.59 -18.16
N LEU A 197 13.22 -6.14 -17.33
CA LEU A 197 11.86 -6.53 -17.69
C LEU A 197 10.84 -5.49 -17.28
N GLY A 198 11.10 -4.80 -16.16
CA GLY A 198 10.22 -3.75 -15.64
C GLY A 198 10.77 -3.16 -14.35
N ARG A 199 10.32 -1.95 -14.05
CA ARG A 199 10.68 -1.20 -12.85
C ARG A 199 9.43 -0.73 -12.12
N GLY A 200 9.41 -0.90 -10.80
CA GLY A 200 8.35 -0.43 -9.92
C GLY A 200 8.92 0.29 -8.69
N GLY A 201 8.05 0.84 -7.86
CA GLY A 201 8.47 1.58 -6.67
C GLY A 201 9.27 0.74 -5.65
N ALA A 202 9.05 -0.56 -5.57
CA ALA A 202 9.75 -1.44 -4.63
C ALA A 202 11.09 -1.97 -5.17
N GLY A 203 11.22 -2.14 -6.51
CA GLY A 203 12.39 -2.78 -7.10
C GLY A 203 12.37 -2.82 -8.61
N THR A 204 13.45 -3.33 -9.19
CA THR A 204 13.57 -3.58 -10.64
C THR A 204 13.58 -5.08 -10.89
N VAL A 205 12.83 -5.53 -11.88
CA VAL A 205 12.80 -6.93 -12.34
C VAL A 205 13.68 -7.06 -13.57
N PHE A 206 14.63 -7.99 -13.51
CA PHE A 206 15.55 -8.30 -14.62
C PHE A 206 15.26 -9.68 -15.19
N LEU A 207 15.46 -9.85 -16.49
CA LEU A 207 15.72 -11.14 -17.07
C LEU A 207 17.14 -11.53 -16.69
N ALA A 208 17.30 -12.69 -16.06
CA ALA A 208 18.60 -13.22 -15.69
C ALA A 208 18.70 -14.72 -15.99
N GLU A 209 19.92 -15.20 -16.14
CA GLU A 209 20.24 -16.63 -16.23
C GLU A 209 20.76 -17.11 -14.87
N ASP A 210 20.10 -18.10 -14.28
CA ASP A 210 20.63 -18.88 -13.17
C ASP A 210 21.72 -19.82 -13.69
N LEU A 211 22.98 -19.44 -13.52
CA LEU A 211 24.13 -20.17 -14.03
C LEU A 211 24.32 -21.55 -13.37
N SER A 212 23.77 -21.72 -12.15
CA SER A 212 23.84 -23.00 -11.44
C SER A 212 22.90 -24.04 -12.02
N LEU A 213 21.78 -23.59 -12.60
CA LEU A 213 20.73 -24.47 -13.13
C LEU A 213 20.53 -24.33 -14.64
N GLY A 214 21.27 -23.43 -15.32
CA GLY A 214 21.20 -23.21 -16.76
C GLY A 214 19.83 -22.75 -17.27
N ARG A 215 19.09 -21.98 -16.44
CA ARG A 215 17.71 -21.55 -16.77
C ARG A 215 17.52 -20.05 -16.69
N LYS A 216 16.58 -19.52 -17.49
CA LYS A 216 16.17 -18.12 -17.41
C LYS A 216 15.17 -17.92 -16.26
N VAL A 217 15.38 -16.84 -15.51
CA VAL A 217 14.55 -16.43 -14.37
C VAL A 217 14.18 -14.96 -14.49
N ALA A 218 13.09 -14.55 -13.83
CA ALA A 218 12.82 -13.16 -13.50
C ALA A 218 13.47 -12.89 -12.14
N LEU A 219 14.42 -11.96 -12.09
CA LEU A 219 15.14 -11.59 -10.87
C LEU A 219 14.68 -10.22 -10.42
N LYS A 220 13.87 -10.15 -9.36
CA LYS A 220 13.43 -8.89 -8.75
C LYS A 220 14.46 -8.45 -7.71
N VAL A 221 15.06 -7.29 -7.92
CA VAL A 221 16.04 -6.69 -7.01
C VAL A 221 15.41 -5.46 -6.37
N TYR A 222 15.33 -5.43 -5.04
CA TYR A 222 14.76 -4.31 -4.29
C TYR A 222 15.71 -3.14 -4.24
N HIS A 223 15.17 -1.91 -4.43
CA HIS A 223 15.96 -0.67 -4.42
C HIS A 223 16.48 -0.32 -3.03
N ARG A 224 15.75 -0.67 -1.98
CA ARG A 224 16.06 -0.38 -0.59
C ARG A 224 16.32 -1.66 0.18
N ARG A 225 17.16 -1.55 1.23
CA ARG A 225 17.59 -2.67 2.07
C ARG A 225 17.25 -2.44 3.54
N GLY A 226 16.22 -1.65 3.83
CA GLY A 226 15.75 -1.36 5.19
C GLY A 226 15.05 -2.56 5.83
N ARG A 227 14.68 -2.42 7.11
CA ARG A 227 13.98 -3.48 7.85
C ARG A 227 12.59 -3.78 7.26
N SER A 228 11.86 -2.76 6.85
CA SER A 228 10.54 -2.86 6.19
C SER A 228 10.62 -3.59 4.86
N GLU A 229 11.63 -3.27 4.04
CA GLU A 229 11.86 -3.90 2.75
C GLU A 229 12.26 -5.36 2.89
N ARG A 230 13.03 -5.70 3.92
CA ARG A 230 13.38 -7.10 4.20
C ARG A 230 12.14 -7.93 4.58
N VAL A 231 11.24 -7.38 5.40
CA VAL A 231 9.97 -8.04 5.73
C VAL A 231 9.14 -8.24 4.46
N ARG A 232 9.02 -7.21 3.63
CA ARG A 232 8.29 -7.26 2.35
C ARG A 232 8.88 -8.29 1.39
N LEU A 233 10.19 -8.33 1.24
CA LEU A 233 10.90 -9.33 0.44
C LEU A 233 10.56 -10.76 0.90
N LEU A 234 10.59 -11.00 2.22
CA LEU A 234 10.29 -12.33 2.77
C LEU A 234 8.81 -12.71 2.54
N VAL A 235 7.87 -11.77 2.70
CA VAL A 235 6.44 -12.00 2.42
C VAL A 235 6.24 -12.31 0.93
N GLU A 236 6.80 -11.49 0.04
CA GLU A 236 6.67 -11.64 -1.41
C GLU A 236 7.23 -12.97 -1.92
N ALA A 237 8.28 -13.48 -1.30
CA ALA A 237 8.86 -14.73 -1.71
C ALA A 237 8.20 -15.96 -1.06
N ARG A 238 7.90 -15.91 0.24
CA ARG A 238 7.39 -17.06 0.99
C ARG A 238 5.90 -17.34 0.75
N THR A 239 5.11 -16.31 0.51
CA THR A 239 3.67 -16.47 0.28
C THR A 239 3.40 -17.27 -0.98
N PRO A 240 3.88 -16.91 -2.19
CA PRO A 240 3.62 -17.72 -3.38
C PRO A 240 4.34 -19.08 -3.36
N ALA A 241 5.49 -19.20 -2.69
CA ALA A 241 6.19 -20.49 -2.55
C ALA A 241 5.35 -21.55 -1.82
N ARG A 242 4.36 -21.14 -1.03
CA ARG A 242 3.44 -22.03 -0.30
C ARG A 242 2.15 -22.33 -1.05
N LEU A 243 1.75 -21.44 -1.93
CA LEU A 243 0.45 -21.49 -2.59
C LEU A 243 0.41 -22.41 -3.82
N GLN A 244 1.47 -23.08 -4.20
CA GLN A 244 1.61 -24.06 -5.29
C GLN A 244 0.40 -24.18 -6.25
N HIS A 245 0.20 -23.20 -7.13
CA HIS A 245 -0.89 -23.18 -8.09
C HIS A 245 -0.38 -22.67 -9.45
N PRO A 246 -0.83 -23.21 -10.61
CA PRO A 246 -0.38 -22.76 -11.93
C PRO A 246 -0.67 -21.28 -12.23
N GLY A 247 -1.69 -20.69 -11.59
CA GLY A 247 -2.02 -19.26 -11.66
C GLY A 247 -1.29 -18.40 -10.63
N ILE A 248 -0.29 -18.89 -9.93
CA ILE A 248 0.53 -18.14 -8.98
C ILE A 248 2.00 -18.24 -9.37
N VAL A 249 2.72 -17.10 -9.35
CA VAL A 249 4.14 -17.06 -9.72
C VAL A 249 4.97 -18.00 -8.85
N ARG A 250 5.78 -18.84 -9.48
CA ARG A 250 6.67 -19.74 -8.76
C ARG A 250 7.95 -19.02 -8.34
N VAL A 251 8.22 -18.98 -7.05
CA VAL A 251 9.48 -18.49 -6.49
C VAL A 251 10.49 -19.63 -6.43
N PHE A 252 11.70 -19.38 -6.89
CA PHE A 252 12.79 -20.36 -6.92
C PHE A 252 13.79 -20.16 -5.80
N ASP A 253 14.10 -18.89 -5.47
CA ASP A 253 15.12 -18.58 -4.48
C ASP A 253 15.01 -17.15 -3.95
N ILE A 254 15.62 -16.90 -2.80
CA ILE A 254 15.71 -15.60 -2.15
C ILE A 254 17.17 -15.33 -1.81
N ASP A 255 17.70 -14.18 -2.23
CA ASP A 255 18.97 -13.67 -1.73
C ASP A 255 18.71 -12.46 -0.82
N GLU A 256 18.78 -12.68 0.49
CA GLU A 256 18.57 -11.61 1.50
C GLU A 256 19.72 -10.59 1.48
N THR A 257 20.92 -10.96 1.04
CA THR A 257 22.09 -10.07 1.00
C THR A 257 21.95 -9.03 -0.11
N LEU A 258 21.50 -9.47 -1.27
CA LEU A 258 21.20 -8.59 -2.41
C LEU A 258 19.79 -7.98 -2.34
N ALA A 259 18.97 -8.43 -1.40
CA ALA A 259 17.54 -8.16 -1.39
C ALA A 259 16.90 -8.49 -2.76
N ALA A 260 17.07 -9.73 -3.20
CA ALA A 260 16.60 -10.20 -4.50
C ALA A 260 15.76 -11.47 -4.39
N ILE A 261 14.78 -11.62 -5.29
CA ILE A 261 13.95 -12.81 -5.45
C ILE A 261 14.10 -13.33 -6.87
N ALA A 262 14.49 -14.61 -7.01
CA ALA A 262 14.47 -15.33 -8.27
C ALA A 262 13.14 -16.07 -8.43
N MET A 263 12.42 -15.81 -9.51
CA MET A 263 11.10 -16.39 -9.79
C MET A 263 11.00 -16.86 -11.24
N GLU A 264 9.94 -17.61 -11.53
CA GLU A 264 9.67 -18.04 -12.90
C GLU A 264 9.54 -16.84 -13.83
N ARG A 265 10.09 -17.01 -15.04
CA ARG A 265 9.88 -16.06 -16.13
C ARG A 265 8.56 -16.37 -16.82
N VAL A 266 7.57 -15.49 -16.67
CA VAL A 266 6.30 -15.54 -17.39
C VAL A 266 6.46 -14.77 -18.71
N LEU A 267 6.13 -15.42 -19.86
CA LEU A 267 6.58 -14.93 -21.17
C LEU A 267 5.63 -13.95 -21.86
N GLY A 268 4.32 -13.98 -21.54
CA GLY A 268 3.30 -13.21 -22.26
C GLY A 268 3.15 -11.75 -21.81
N GLY A 269 4.02 -11.27 -20.91
CA GLY A 269 3.89 -9.92 -20.34
C GLY A 269 2.77 -9.82 -19.33
N SER A 270 2.27 -8.60 -19.06
CA SER A 270 1.16 -8.35 -18.15
C SER A 270 -0.13 -8.02 -18.89
N VAL A 271 -1.27 -8.25 -18.24
CA VAL A 271 -2.59 -7.82 -18.75
C VAL A 271 -2.60 -6.32 -19.02
N ARG A 272 -1.90 -5.50 -18.20
CA ARG A 272 -1.72 -4.07 -18.45
C ARG A 272 -1.12 -3.78 -19.83
N GLN A 273 -0.03 -4.46 -20.16
CA GLN A 273 0.65 -4.29 -21.46
C GLN A 273 -0.23 -4.70 -22.63
N GLU A 274 -1.14 -5.66 -22.46
CA GLU A 274 -2.11 -6.03 -23.49
C GLU A 274 -3.23 -4.99 -23.63
N ILE A 275 -3.76 -4.47 -22.53
CA ILE A 275 -4.73 -3.37 -22.54
C ILE A 275 -4.16 -2.15 -23.29
N ASP A 276 -2.91 -1.81 -23.03
CA ASP A 276 -2.24 -0.64 -23.63
C ASP A 276 -2.03 -0.79 -25.16
N LYS A 277 -2.14 -2.03 -25.69
CA LYS A 277 -2.09 -2.28 -27.16
C LYS A 277 -3.43 -2.02 -27.85
N GLY A 278 -4.53 -1.89 -27.11
CA GLY A 278 -5.86 -1.54 -27.65
C GLY A 278 -6.88 -2.67 -27.55
N ALA A 279 -7.69 -2.84 -28.61
CA ALA A 279 -8.83 -3.74 -28.61
C ALA A 279 -8.46 -5.21 -28.37
N LEU A 280 -9.24 -5.88 -27.52
CA LEU A 280 -9.02 -7.23 -27.05
C LEU A 280 -10.14 -8.19 -27.52
N PRO A 281 -9.82 -9.41 -27.99
CA PRO A 281 -10.83 -10.43 -28.27
C PRO A 281 -11.55 -10.89 -26.99
N ALA A 282 -12.88 -10.97 -27.01
CA ALA A 282 -13.69 -11.36 -25.87
C ALA A 282 -13.29 -12.72 -25.28
N ALA A 283 -13.03 -13.74 -26.13
CA ALA A 283 -12.62 -15.06 -25.69
C ALA A 283 -11.30 -15.05 -24.89
N ARG A 284 -10.38 -14.16 -25.26
CA ARG A 284 -9.11 -13.97 -24.56
C ARG A 284 -9.32 -13.33 -23.19
N VAL A 285 -10.16 -12.29 -23.14
CA VAL A 285 -10.53 -11.60 -21.90
C VAL A 285 -11.25 -12.55 -20.93
N LEU A 286 -12.21 -13.33 -21.41
CA LEU A 286 -12.90 -14.31 -20.60
C LEU A 286 -11.93 -15.34 -19.95
N ARG A 287 -10.94 -15.77 -20.72
CA ARG A 287 -9.88 -16.67 -20.18
C ARG A 287 -9.05 -16.01 -19.11
N TRP A 288 -8.69 -14.74 -19.28
CA TRP A 288 -7.95 -13.97 -18.25
C TRP A 288 -8.76 -13.82 -16.98
N LEU A 289 -10.04 -13.45 -17.11
CA LEU A 289 -10.92 -13.29 -15.96
C LEU A 289 -11.11 -14.63 -15.23
N LEU A 290 -11.38 -15.71 -15.97
CA LEU A 290 -11.56 -17.04 -15.36
C LEU A 290 -10.27 -17.49 -14.64
N THR A 291 -9.14 -17.52 -15.32
CA THR A 291 -7.90 -18.05 -14.73
C THR A 291 -7.35 -17.13 -13.62
N GLY A 292 -7.62 -15.84 -13.69
CA GLY A 292 -7.35 -14.88 -12.61
C GLY A 292 -8.23 -15.13 -11.39
N ALA A 293 -9.52 -15.42 -11.60
CA ALA A 293 -10.46 -15.80 -10.52
C ALA A 293 -10.08 -17.14 -9.87
N GLU A 294 -9.67 -18.15 -10.65
CA GLU A 294 -9.16 -19.44 -10.15
C GLU A 294 -7.93 -19.25 -9.25
N ALA A 295 -6.96 -18.44 -9.70
CA ALA A 295 -5.79 -18.12 -8.91
C ALA A 295 -6.15 -17.39 -7.61
N LEU A 296 -7.06 -16.41 -7.67
CA LEU A 296 -7.54 -15.67 -6.51
C LEU A 296 -8.30 -16.57 -5.53
N ALA A 297 -9.17 -17.46 -6.03
CA ALA A 297 -9.88 -18.43 -5.20
C ALA A 297 -8.92 -19.36 -4.44
N HIS A 298 -7.82 -19.75 -5.10
CA HIS A 298 -6.77 -20.55 -4.44
C HIS A 298 -6.03 -19.76 -3.34
N VAL A 299 -5.70 -18.49 -3.59
CA VAL A 299 -5.11 -17.58 -2.58
C VAL A 299 -6.03 -17.46 -1.37
N HIS A 300 -7.32 -17.19 -1.60
CA HIS A 300 -8.32 -17.04 -0.54
C HIS A 300 -8.59 -18.34 0.24
N ALA A 301 -8.53 -19.50 -0.43
CA ALA A 301 -8.65 -20.80 0.23
C ALA A 301 -7.51 -21.10 1.22
N ALA A 302 -6.39 -20.39 1.11
CA ALA A 302 -5.25 -20.46 2.02
C ALA A 302 -5.27 -19.34 3.09
N ASP A 303 -6.40 -18.63 3.26
CA ASP A 303 -6.54 -17.47 4.17
C ASP A 303 -5.49 -16.37 3.92
N VAL A 304 -5.22 -16.07 2.65
CA VAL A 304 -4.31 -15.00 2.24
C VAL A 304 -5.10 -13.91 1.53
N VAL A 305 -4.90 -12.65 1.91
CA VAL A 305 -5.35 -11.45 1.21
C VAL A 305 -4.19 -10.90 0.41
N HIS A 306 -4.33 -10.80 -0.91
CA HIS A 306 -3.27 -10.34 -1.82
C HIS A 306 -3.02 -8.83 -1.70
N ARG A 307 -4.09 -8.04 -1.59
CA ARG A 307 -4.12 -6.58 -1.39
C ARG A 307 -3.58 -5.71 -2.54
N ASP A 308 -3.09 -6.31 -3.64
CA ASP A 308 -2.56 -5.56 -4.80
C ASP A 308 -2.96 -6.23 -6.13
N ILE A 309 -4.23 -6.65 -6.24
CA ILE A 309 -4.79 -7.18 -7.50
C ILE A 309 -4.99 -6.02 -8.49
N LYS A 310 -4.31 -6.10 -9.63
CA LYS A 310 -4.39 -5.11 -10.72
C LYS A 310 -3.82 -5.69 -12.02
N PRO A 311 -4.15 -5.15 -13.20
CA PRO A 311 -3.70 -5.68 -14.49
C PRO A 311 -2.17 -5.78 -14.65
N SER A 312 -1.38 -4.95 -13.98
CA SER A 312 0.09 -5.03 -14.01
C SER A 312 0.65 -6.22 -13.21
N ASN A 313 -0.11 -6.72 -12.23
CA ASN A 313 0.26 -7.87 -11.39
C ASN A 313 -0.40 -9.19 -11.86
N MET A 314 -1.10 -9.15 -13.00
CA MET A 314 -1.66 -10.29 -13.71
C MET A 314 -0.79 -10.57 -14.93
N LEU A 315 0.18 -11.49 -14.81
CA LEU A 315 1.06 -11.88 -15.91
C LEU A 315 0.39 -12.96 -16.75
N LEU A 316 0.79 -13.06 -18.02
CA LEU A 316 0.20 -13.97 -18.99
C LEU A 316 1.19 -15.09 -19.38
N ARG A 317 0.76 -16.33 -19.30
CA ARG A 317 1.47 -17.46 -19.91
C ARG A 317 1.26 -17.47 -21.43
N ALA A 318 2.01 -18.31 -22.13
CA ALA A 318 1.90 -18.47 -23.59
C ALA A 318 0.51 -18.98 -24.05
N ASP A 319 -0.23 -19.65 -23.15
CA ASP A 319 -1.58 -20.15 -23.37
C ASP A 319 -2.68 -19.16 -22.89
N ASP A 320 -2.31 -17.90 -22.65
CA ASP A 320 -3.19 -16.83 -22.16
C ASP A 320 -3.78 -17.08 -20.75
N ARG A 321 -3.19 -17.94 -19.94
CA ARG A 321 -3.56 -18.08 -18.52
C ARG A 321 -2.91 -16.98 -17.68
N VAL A 322 -3.68 -16.45 -16.75
CA VAL A 322 -3.18 -15.46 -15.78
C VAL A 322 -2.35 -16.11 -14.69
N VAL A 323 -1.25 -15.44 -14.34
CA VAL A 323 -0.39 -15.74 -13.19
C VAL A 323 -0.33 -14.52 -12.29
N LEU A 324 -0.83 -14.64 -11.06
CA LEU A 324 -0.73 -13.59 -10.06
C LEU A 324 0.70 -13.46 -9.54
N THR A 325 1.17 -12.24 -9.42
CA THR A 325 2.51 -11.89 -8.94
C THR A 325 2.46 -10.71 -7.97
N ASP A 326 3.59 -10.38 -7.35
CA ASP A 326 3.74 -9.24 -6.42
C ASP A 326 2.94 -9.40 -5.11
N PHE A 327 3.30 -10.42 -4.33
CA PHE A 327 2.73 -10.70 -3.00
C PHE A 327 3.35 -9.85 -1.87
N GLY A 328 4.09 -8.78 -2.18
CA GLY A 328 4.88 -8.01 -1.22
C GLY A 328 4.08 -7.28 -0.13
N VAL A 329 2.76 -7.20 -0.29
CA VAL A 329 1.82 -6.62 0.69
C VAL A 329 0.74 -7.61 1.15
N ALA A 330 0.88 -8.88 0.76
CA ALA A 330 -0.05 -9.94 1.14
C ALA A 330 0.01 -10.21 2.65
N CYS A 331 -1.14 -10.56 3.23
CA CYS A 331 -1.24 -10.85 4.67
C CYS A 331 -2.43 -11.76 4.96
N GLU A 332 -2.55 -12.22 6.22
CA GLU A 332 -3.75 -12.89 6.71
C GLU A 332 -4.92 -11.91 6.92
N PRO A 333 -6.18 -12.38 6.84
CA PRO A 333 -7.34 -11.62 7.28
C PRO A 333 -7.18 -11.10 8.71
N GLY A 334 -7.68 -9.90 8.98
CA GLY A 334 -7.58 -9.24 10.29
C GLY A 334 -6.27 -8.47 10.53
N HIS A 335 -5.27 -8.61 9.66
CA HIS A 335 -4.02 -7.87 9.79
C HIS A 335 -4.21 -6.39 9.45
N VAL A 336 -3.74 -5.51 10.35
CA VAL A 336 -3.70 -4.06 10.11
C VAL A 336 -2.33 -3.71 9.55
N ALA A 337 -2.25 -3.56 8.25
CA ALA A 337 -1.01 -3.14 7.60
C ALA A 337 -1.08 -1.66 7.20
N PRO A 338 0.03 -0.92 7.27
CA PRO A 338 0.09 0.44 6.74
C PRO A 338 -0.36 0.47 5.27
N SER A 339 -1.18 1.45 4.91
CA SER A 339 -1.59 1.67 3.52
C SER A 339 -0.42 2.28 2.74
N ALA A 340 0.56 1.47 2.36
CA ALA A 340 1.64 1.89 1.46
C ALA A 340 1.18 1.69 0.01
N ALA A 341 0.37 2.61 -0.50
CA ALA A 341 -0.06 2.58 -1.88
C ALA A 341 0.81 3.50 -2.75
N ALA A 342 1.43 2.93 -3.79
CA ALA A 342 1.90 3.72 -4.91
C ALA A 342 0.68 4.30 -5.67
N GLU A 343 0.81 5.48 -6.27
CA GLU A 343 -0.26 6.26 -6.92
C GLU A 343 -1.13 5.45 -7.89
N GLY A 344 -0.53 4.52 -8.66
CA GLY A 344 -1.26 3.62 -9.58
C GLY A 344 -2.07 2.51 -8.92
N THR A 345 -1.83 2.22 -7.64
CA THR A 345 -2.53 1.16 -6.88
C THR A 345 -3.83 1.67 -6.26
N LEU A 346 -3.93 2.96 -5.93
CA LEU A 346 -5.11 3.56 -5.30
C LEU A 346 -6.40 3.33 -6.12
N LYS A 347 -6.30 3.28 -7.45
CA LYS A 347 -7.44 3.04 -8.35
C LYS A 347 -8.16 1.71 -8.03
N TYR A 348 -7.40 0.67 -7.67
CA TYR A 348 -7.92 -0.69 -7.46
C TYR A 348 -8.30 -0.98 -6.01
N MET A 349 -7.84 -0.15 -5.06
CA MET A 349 -8.10 -0.37 -3.64
C MET A 349 -9.59 -0.28 -3.31
N ALA A 350 -10.05 -1.22 -2.49
CA ALA A 350 -11.37 -1.18 -1.90
C ALA A 350 -11.54 0.05 -0.97
N PRO A 351 -12.77 0.59 -0.81
CA PRO A 351 -13.02 1.74 0.06
C PRO A 351 -12.52 1.52 1.50
N GLU A 352 -12.77 0.34 2.07
CA GLU A 352 -12.32 -0.04 3.40
C GLU A 352 -10.79 -0.20 3.50
N GLN A 353 -10.13 -0.62 2.41
CA GLN A 353 -8.67 -0.69 2.35
C GLN A 353 -8.05 0.72 2.35
N ARG A 354 -8.67 1.68 1.64
CA ARG A 354 -8.27 3.11 1.68
C ARG A 354 -8.48 3.71 3.07
N ALA A 355 -9.51 3.27 3.78
CA ALA A 355 -9.78 3.64 5.15
C ALA A 355 -8.88 2.95 6.18
N ALA A 356 -7.87 2.19 5.74
CA ALA A 356 -6.95 1.43 6.58
C ALA A 356 -7.65 0.43 7.53
N ALA A 357 -8.80 -0.11 7.12
CA ALA A 357 -9.45 -1.20 7.84
C ALA A 357 -8.56 -2.46 7.85
N PRO A 358 -8.76 -3.38 8.81
CA PRO A 358 -8.11 -4.67 8.81
C PRO A 358 -8.30 -5.39 7.47
N ALA A 359 -7.26 -6.09 7.01
CA ALA A 359 -7.30 -6.81 5.74
C ALA A 359 -8.39 -7.90 5.76
N ASP A 360 -9.14 -7.99 4.67
CA ASP A 360 -10.17 -9.02 4.50
C ASP A 360 -10.28 -9.43 3.02
N LEU A 361 -10.68 -10.68 2.78
CA LEU A 361 -10.77 -11.28 1.43
C LEU A 361 -11.63 -10.45 0.45
N PRO A 362 -12.76 -9.84 0.84
CA PRO A 362 -13.55 -8.97 -0.03
C PRO A 362 -12.80 -7.77 -0.62
N MET A 363 -11.65 -7.35 -0.04
CA MET A 363 -10.82 -6.28 -0.61
C MET A 363 -10.25 -6.70 -1.98
N ASP A 364 -9.77 -7.94 -2.10
CA ASP A 364 -9.24 -8.48 -3.35
C ASP A 364 -10.34 -8.67 -4.39
N VAL A 365 -11.55 -9.09 -3.97
CA VAL A 365 -12.71 -9.20 -4.85
C VAL A 365 -13.08 -7.84 -5.44
N HIS A 366 -13.06 -6.78 -4.64
CA HIS A 366 -13.26 -5.41 -5.15
C HIS A 366 -12.17 -5.04 -6.17
N ALA A 367 -10.90 -5.29 -5.85
CA ALA A 367 -9.78 -4.99 -6.73
C ALA A 367 -9.87 -5.77 -8.06
N PHE A 368 -10.27 -7.04 -8.00
CA PHE A 368 -10.56 -7.87 -9.18
C PHE A 368 -11.70 -7.26 -10.01
N GLY A 369 -12.79 -6.80 -9.38
CA GLY A 369 -13.91 -6.13 -10.06
C GLY A 369 -13.49 -4.86 -10.78
N VAL A 370 -12.62 -4.02 -10.17
CA VAL A 370 -12.06 -2.82 -10.83
C VAL A 370 -11.19 -3.21 -12.02
N ALA A 371 -10.33 -4.23 -11.87
CA ALA A 371 -9.49 -4.73 -12.94
C ALA A 371 -10.33 -5.32 -14.09
N ALA A 372 -11.35 -6.12 -13.76
CA ALA A 372 -12.27 -6.70 -14.74
C ALA A 372 -13.00 -5.62 -15.53
N ARG A 373 -13.55 -4.59 -14.87
CA ARG A 373 -14.19 -3.46 -15.52
C ARG A 373 -13.27 -2.79 -16.54
N GLU A 374 -12.04 -2.48 -16.13
CA GLU A 374 -11.06 -1.86 -17.01
C GLU A 374 -10.69 -2.73 -18.22
N ILE A 375 -10.49 -4.04 -18.01
CA ILE A 375 -10.21 -4.98 -19.09
C ILE A 375 -11.39 -5.05 -20.08
N LEU A 376 -12.62 -5.09 -19.56
CA LEU A 376 -13.85 -5.18 -20.35
C LEU A 376 -14.12 -3.92 -21.20
N GLU A 377 -13.62 -2.76 -20.79
CA GLU A 377 -13.69 -1.52 -21.59
C GLU A 377 -12.94 -1.64 -22.92
N HIS A 378 -11.98 -2.58 -23.05
CA HIS A 378 -11.18 -2.81 -24.27
C HIS A 378 -11.68 -3.98 -25.12
N VAL A 379 -12.79 -4.61 -24.74
CA VAL A 379 -13.40 -5.67 -25.58
C VAL A 379 -14.10 -5.04 -26.78
N SER A 380 -13.71 -5.48 -27.99
CA SER A 380 -14.18 -4.91 -29.26
C SER A 380 -15.52 -5.46 -29.76
N THR A 381 -16.10 -6.43 -29.08
CA THR A 381 -17.33 -7.13 -29.45
C THR A 381 -18.38 -7.04 -28.34
N GLU A 382 -19.64 -7.33 -28.71
CA GLU A 382 -20.72 -7.49 -27.72
C GLU A 382 -20.32 -8.50 -26.64
N ARG A 383 -20.54 -8.17 -25.38
CA ARG A 383 -20.19 -8.98 -24.22
C ARG A 383 -21.44 -9.46 -23.50
N PRO A 384 -21.42 -10.65 -22.88
CA PRO A 384 -22.53 -11.13 -22.06
C PRO A 384 -22.87 -10.18 -20.91
N GLU A 385 -24.14 -9.87 -20.69
CA GLU A 385 -24.63 -8.99 -19.62
C GLU A 385 -24.19 -9.44 -18.23
N VAL A 386 -24.08 -10.76 -18.02
CA VAL A 386 -23.59 -11.36 -16.78
C VAL A 386 -22.20 -10.85 -16.36
N LEU A 387 -21.36 -10.34 -17.25
CA LEU A 387 -20.07 -9.75 -16.91
C LEU A 387 -20.23 -8.37 -16.25
N ASP A 388 -21.22 -7.59 -16.67
CA ASP A 388 -21.53 -6.31 -16.02
C ASP A 388 -22.15 -6.55 -14.64
N GLU A 389 -22.99 -7.59 -14.49
CA GLU A 389 -23.52 -8.04 -13.20
C GLU A 389 -22.41 -8.50 -12.26
N LEU A 390 -21.44 -9.29 -12.77
CA LEU A 390 -20.27 -9.74 -12.02
C LEU A 390 -19.45 -8.54 -11.50
N VAL A 391 -19.13 -7.60 -12.38
CA VAL A 391 -18.41 -6.37 -11.99
C VAL A 391 -19.21 -5.60 -10.94
N GLY A 392 -20.50 -5.41 -11.15
CA GLY A 392 -21.40 -4.73 -10.19
C GLY A 392 -21.41 -5.40 -8.82
N ALA A 393 -21.44 -6.75 -8.78
CA ALA A 393 -21.39 -7.52 -7.54
C ALA A 393 -20.06 -7.34 -6.79
N CYS A 394 -18.93 -7.35 -7.50
CA CYS A 394 -17.60 -7.13 -6.92
C CYS A 394 -17.43 -5.71 -6.33
N LEU A 395 -18.03 -4.72 -6.97
CA LEU A 395 -17.84 -3.30 -6.63
C LEU A 395 -18.83 -2.78 -5.57
N ARG A 396 -19.63 -3.64 -4.94
CA ARG A 396 -20.52 -3.23 -3.85
C ARG A 396 -19.74 -2.54 -2.75
N VAL A 397 -20.30 -1.44 -2.24
CA VAL A 397 -19.67 -0.63 -1.18
C VAL A 397 -19.49 -1.44 0.10
N ASP A 398 -20.54 -2.16 0.52
CA ASP A 398 -20.50 -3.05 1.68
C ASP A 398 -19.68 -4.31 1.34
N PRO A 399 -18.52 -4.54 1.99
CA PRO A 399 -17.68 -5.72 1.74
C PRO A 399 -18.41 -7.05 1.94
N LYS A 400 -19.34 -7.11 2.92
CA LYS A 400 -20.11 -8.32 3.25
C LYS A 400 -21.11 -8.71 2.16
N ARG A 401 -21.43 -7.81 1.27
CA ARG A 401 -22.35 -8.05 0.13
C ARG A 401 -21.61 -8.42 -1.15
N ARG A 402 -20.29 -8.37 -1.17
CA ARG A 402 -19.48 -8.85 -2.29
C ARG A 402 -19.47 -10.38 -2.29
N PRO A 403 -19.45 -11.01 -3.48
CA PRO A 403 -19.27 -12.46 -3.57
C PRO A 403 -17.88 -12.87 -3.10
N ASP A 404 -17.69 -14.17 -2.88
CA ASP A 404 -16.35 -14.75 -2.71
C ASP A 404 -15.68 -15.03 -4.07
N ALA A 405 -14.39 -15.38 -4.04
CA ALA A 405 -13.66 -15.69 -5.28
C ALA A 405 -14.11 -16.98 -5.97
N ARG A 406 -14.75 -17.92 -5.25
CA ARG A 406 -15.31 -19.16 -5.85
C ARG A 406 -16.52 -18.82 -6.72
N TRP A 407 -17.38 -17.92 -6.26
CA TRP A 407 -18.50 -17.45 -7.04
C TRP A 407 -18.03 -16.80 -8.37
N LEU A 408 -16.90 -16.09 -8.38
CA LEU A 408 -16.33 -15.56 -9.63
C LEU A 408 -15.99 -16.68 -10.61
N VAL A 409 -15.36 -17.75 -10.13
CA VAL A 409 -15.04 -18.93 -10.96
C VAL A 409 -16.31 -19.59 -11.49
N GLU A 410 -17.30 -19.84 -10.64
CA GLU A 410 -18.58 -20.44 -11.01
C GLU A 410 -19.32 -19.61 -12.07
N THR A 411 -19.29 -18.30 -11.97
CA THR A 411 -19.93 -17.37 -12.93
C THR A 411 -19.19 -17.33 -14.27
N LEU A 412 -17.84 -17.37 -14.26
CA LEU A 412 -17.02 -17.21 -15.47
C LEU A 412 -16.82 -18.53 -16.24
N SER A 413 -16.82 -19.68 -15.54
CA SER A 413 -16.56 -20.99 -16.17
C SER A 413 -17.47 -21.33 -17.36
N PRO A 414 -18.81 -21.08 -17.30
CA PRO A 414 -19.69 -21.37 -18.44
C PRO A 414 -19.42 -20.49 -19.67
N LEU A 415 -18.82 -19.29 -19.46
CA LEU A 415 -18.59 -18.30 -20.51
C LEU A 415 -17.25 -18.50 -21.25
N ALA A 416 -16.25 -19.04 -20.57
CA ALA A 416 -14.89 -19.12 -21.10
C ALA A 416 -14.67 -20.31 -22.07
N GLY A 417 -15.63 -21.22 -22.18
CA GLY A 417 -15.49 -22.44 -22.97
C GLY A 417 -14.43 -23.40 -22.38
N PRO A 418 -14.23 -24.57 -23.00
CA PRO A 418 -13.20 -25.51 -22.53
C PRO A 418 -11.82 -24.92 -22.68
N LEU A 419 -11.05 -24.93 -21.58
CA LEU A 419 -9.63 -24.55 -21.62
C LEU A 419 -8.87 -25.57 -22.48
N PRO A 420 -7.93 -25.16 -23.34
CA PRO A 420 -7.07 -26.10 -24.04
C PRO A 420 -6.33 -26.97 -23.03
N ALA A 421 -6.28 -28.26 -23.27
CA ALA A 421 -5.49 -29.20 -22.47
C ALA A 421 -4.03 -28.73 -22.50
N GLY A 422 -3.43 -28.43 -21.35
CA GLY A 422 -2.06 -27.95 -21.21
C GLY A 422 -1.02 -29.03 -21.39
#